data_4fdb18abc47ff833b6997bbb9d786894
#
_entry.id   4fdb18abc47ff833b6997bbb9d786894
#
_cell.length_a   1.000
_cell.length_b   1.000
_cell.length_c   1.000
_cell.angle_alpha   90.00
_cell.angle_beta   90.00
_cell.angle_gamma   90.00
#
_symmetry.space_group_name_H-M   'P 1'
#
loop_
_entity.id
_entity.type
_entity.pdbx_description
1 polymer ?
#
loop_
_entity_poly.entity_id
_entity_poly.type
_entity_poly.pdbx_seq_one_letter_code
_entity_poly.pdbx_strand_id
1 'polypeptide(L)'
;TIYGNKNDRLKIDFSVERASFPEAQTMDPRIIRIAPLSYNERHKHAHESLFFVIEGEGEVLVGESWNPLSPGSLAFVPRWIMHQTHNTHPEMDLRILAITDFGFTSAVLGNYDKRTRMALGGVDAG
;
A
#
# COMPACT_ATOMS: atom_id res chain seq x y z
N THR A 1 -6.05 -11.74 -7.63
CA THR A 1 -4.96 -11.14 -8.41
C THR A 1 -3.82 -10.72 -7.51
N ILE A 2 -2.61 -11.10 -7.87
CA ILE A 2 -1.40 -10.72 -7.14
C ILE A 2 -0.57 -9.83 -8.05
N TYR A 3 -0.08 -8.74 -7.52
CA TYR A 3 0.90 -7.92 -8.19
C TYR A 3 1.96 -7.46 -7.17
N GLY A 4 3.08 -7.02 -7.67
CA GLY A 4 4.14 -6.52 -6.82
C GLY A 4 5.32 -6.02 -7.63
N ASN A 5 6.36 -5.66 -6.93
CA ASN A 5 7.59 -5.19 -7.56
C ASN A 5 8.77 -5.52 -6.64
N LYS A 6 9.92 -5.74 -7.28
CA LYS A 6 11.18 -5.91 -6.57
C LYS A 6 12.24 -5.07 -7.26
N ASN A 7 12.89 -4.18 -6.51
CA ASN A 7 13.97 -3.35 -7.02
C ASN A 7 15.02 -3.20 -5.91
N ASP A 8 16.11 -3.93 -6.05
CA ASP A 8 17.13 -3.99 -5.01
C ASP A 8 17.78 -2.65 -4.74
N ARG A 9 17.95 -1.83 -5.76
CA ARG A 9 18.58 -0.52 -5.62
C ARG A 9 17.73 0.42 -4.74
N LEU A 10 16.40 0.33 -4.86
CA LEU A 10 15.47 1.15 -4.10
C LEU A 10 14.99 0.46 -2.83
N LYS A 11 15.43 -0.78 -2.57
CA LYS A 11 14.97 -1.61 -1.46
C LYS A 11 13.47 -1.85 -1.51
N ILE A 12 12.92 -1.98 -2.70
CA ILE A 12 11.50 -2.27 -2.91
C ILE A 12 11.35 -3.78 -3.07
N ASP A 13 10.50 -4.38 -2.25
CA ASP A 13 10.13 -5.79 -2.38
C ASP A 13 8.78 -5.98 -1.68
N PHE A 14 7.72 -5.99 -2.46
CA PHE A 14 6.37 -6.15 -1.94
C PHE A 14 5.48 -6.90 -2.91
N SER A 15 4.39 -7.42 -2.38
CA SER A 15 3.32 -8.00 -3.20
C SER A 15 1.97 -7.61 -2.63
N VAL A 16 0.96 -7.57 -3.48
CA VAL A 16 -0.41 -7.24 -3.10
C VAL A 16 -1.33 -8.29 -3.69
N GLU A 17 -2.11 -8.93 -2.84
CA GLU A 17 -3.13 -9.87 -3.25
C GLU A 17 -4.50 -9.28 -2.98
N ARG A 18 -5.28 -9.05 -4.04
CA ARG A 18 -6.61 -8.47 -3.93
C ARG A 18 -7.64 -9.58 -3.78
N ALA A 19 -8.53 -9.40 -2.82
CA ALA A 19 -9.68 -10.27 -2.66
C ALA A 19 -10.85 -9.67 -3.45
N SER A 20 -11.46 -10.49 -4.30
CA SER A 20 -12.59 -10.05 -5.14
C SER A 20 -13.90 -10.54 -4.57
N PHE A 21 -14.82 -9.59 -4.42
CA PHE A 21 -16.19 -9.88 -4.04
C PHE A 21 -17.11 -9.27 -5.09
N PRO A 22 -17.83 -10.09 -5.87
CA PRO A 22 -18.64 -9.57 -6.98
C PRO A 22 -19.66 -8.53 -6.55
N GLU A 23 -20.16 -8.62 -5.32
CA GLU A 23 -21.17 -7.71 -4.82
C GLU A 23 -20.60 -6.37 -4.33
N ALA A 24 -19.29 -6.31 -4.13
CA ALA A 24 -18.68 -5.11 -3.57
C ALA A 24 -18.66 -3.98 -4.60
N GLN A 25 -19.15 -2.83 -4.19
CA GLN A 25 -19.16 -1.63 -5.04
C GLN A 25 -18.18 -0.57 -4.58
N THR A 26 -17.81 -0.61 -3.32
CA THR A 26 -16.95 0.41 -2.71
C THR A 26 -15.71 -0.21 -2.08
N MET A 27 -15.91 -1.21 -1.24
CA MET A 27 -14.81 -1.80 -0.50
C MET A 27 -13.95 -2.69 -1.38
N ASP A 28 -12.63 -2.49 -1.29
CA ASP A 28 -11.66 -3.23 -2.08
C ASP A 28 -10.57 -3.71 -1.14
N PRO A 29 -10.75 -4.89 -0.52
CA PRO A 29 -9.77 -5.40 0.43
C PRO A 29 -8.61 -6.08 -0.28
N ARG A 30 -7.43 -5.94 0.29
CA ARG A 30 -6.22 -6.57 -0.21
C ARG A 30 -5.25 -6.87 0.91
N ILE A 31 -4.42 -7.89 0.72
CA ILE A 31 -3.33 -8.19 1.63
C ILE A 31 -2.04 -7.70 1.01
N ILE A 32 -1.33 -6.85 1.75
CA ILE A 32 -0.03 -6.32 1.34
C ILE A 32 1.03 -7.09 2.13
N ARG A 33 2.03 -7.61 1.43
CA ARG A 33 3.22 -8.21 2.04
C ARG A 33 4.43 -7.37 1.67
N ILE A 34 5.22 -7.00 2.64
CA ILE A 34 6.47 -6.29 2.42
C ILE A 34 7.59 -7.12 3.03
N ALA A 35 8.59 -7.45 2.23
CA ALA A 35 9.71 -8.28 2.64
C ALA A 35 10.55 -7.58 3.71
N PRO A 36 11.36 -8.34 4.49
CA PRO A 36 12.19 -7.74 5.53
C PRO A 36 13.04 -6.57 5.03
N LEU A 37 13.08 -5.50 5.80
CA LEU A 37 13.85 -4.28 5.54
C LEU A 37 13.53 -3.59 4.21
N SER A 38 12.41 -3.91 3.61
CA SER A 38 12.01 -3.40 2.30
C SER A 38 10.88 -2.41 2.39
N TYR A 39 10.62 -1.75 1.26
CA TYR A 39 9.56 -0.77 1.09
C TYR A 39 8.63 -1.22 -0.01
N ASN A 40 7.41 -0.68 -0.02
CA ASN A 40 6.62 -0.63 -1.23
C ASN A 40 6.98 0.64 -2.01
N GLU A 41 6.29 0.90 -3.10
CA GLU A 41 6.49 2.11 -3.89
C GLU A 41 5.88 3.31 -3.18
N ARG A 42 6.57 4.46 -3.24
CA ARG A 42 6.00 5.72 -2.76
C ARG A 42 5.00 6.21 -3.80
N HIS A 43 3.78 6.48 -3.36
CA HIS A 43 2.72 6.86 -4.29
C HIS A 43 1.58 7.60 -3.58
N LYS A 44 0.69 8.14 -4.39
CA LYS A 44 -0.58 8.72 -3.94
C LYS A 44 -1.67 8.33 -4.91
N HIS A 45 -2.91 8.31 -4.46
CA HIS A 45 -4.04 7.96 -5.31
C HIS A 45 -5.34 8.59 -4.82
N ALA A 46 -6.35 8.56 -5.69
CA ALA A 46 -7.64 9.18 -5.40
C ALA A 46 -8.45 8.42 -4.37
N HIS A 47 -8.17 7.13 -4.17
CA HIS A 47 -8.89 6.37 -3.14
C HIS A 47 -8.23 6.53 -1.78
N GLU A 48 -9.02 6.42 -0.72
CA GLU A 48 -8.49 6.37 0.63
C GLU A 48 -8.25 4.93 1.06
N SER A 49 -7.39 4.74 2.05
CA SER A 49 -7.01 3.41 2.52
C SER A 49 -7.02 3.34 4.03
N LEU A 50 -7.56 2.25 4.54
CA LEU A 50 -7.46 1.91 5.94
C LEU A 50 -6.57 0.67 6.05
N PHE A 51 -5.52 0.75 6.83
CA PHE A 51 -4.59 -0.36 7.07
C PHE A 51 -4.81 -0.97 8.44
N PHE A 52 -4.80 -2.30 8.49
CA PHE A 52 -4.77 -3.05 9.74
C PHE A 52 -3.58 -3.99 9.68
N VAL A 53 -2.65 -3.88 10.62
CA VAL A 53 -1.44 -4.71 10.64
C VAL A 53 -1.78 -6.09 11.19
N ILE A 54 -1.57 -7.13 10.38
CA ILE A 54 -1.82 -8.53 10.74
C ILE A 54 -0.62 -9.08 11.50
N GLU A 55 0.58 -8.91 10.95
CA GLU A 55 1.81 -9.40 11.57
C GLU A 55 3.00 -8.57 11.10
N GLY A 56 4.07 -8.62 11.86
CA GLY A 56 5.31 -7.92 11.56
C GLY A 56 5.36 -6.55 12.20
N GLU A 57 6.44 -5.83 11.91
CA GLU A 57 6.69 -4.50 12.41
C GLU A 57 7.12 -3.60 11.28
N GLY A 58 6.79 -2.34 11.36
CA GLY A 58 7.20 -1.40 10.34
C GLY A 58 6.80 0.02 10.67
N GLU A 59 6.73 0.81 9.62
CA GLU A 59 6.29 2.20 9.70
C GLU A 59 5.61 2.59 8.40
N VAL A 60 4.73 3.56 8.48
CA VAL A 60 4.05 4.08 7.31
C VAL A 60 4.25 5.59 7.24
N LEU A 61 4.69 6.04 6.07
CA LEU A 61 4.75 7.46 5.74
C LEU A 61 3.36 7.89 5.27
N VAL A 62 2.82 8.91 5.91
CA VAL A 62 1.59 9.57 5.47
C VAL A 62 1.90 11.06 5.38
N GLY A 63 1.94 11.58 4.16
CA GLY A 63 2.41 12.94 3.95
C GLY A 63 3.91 13.07 4.26
N GLU A 64 4.23 13.72 5.36
CA GLU A 64 5.61 13.94 5.77
C GLU A 64 5.98 13.21 7.06
N SER A 65 5.04 12.46 7.64
CA SER A 65 5.25 11.83 8.95
C SER A 65 5.31 10.31 8.83
N TRP A 66 6.35 9.72 9.39
CA TRP A 66 6.45 8.27 9.56
C TRP A 66 5.80 7.88 10.88
N ASN A 67 4.93 6.88 10.83
CA ASN A 67 4.19 6.40 12.00
C ASN A 67 4.46 4.92 12.21
N PRO A 68 4.72 4.48 13.44
CA PRO A 68 5.05 3.08 13.69
C PRO A 68 3.85 2.16 13.47
N LEU A 69 4.15 0.94 13.02
CA LEU A 69 3.17 -0.11 12.80
C LEU A 69 3.58 -1.35 13.59
N SER A 70 2.63 -1.91 14.31
CA SER A 70 2.78 -3.19 15.02
C SER A 70 1.47 -3.97 14.90
N PRO A 71 1.47 -5.28 15.21
CA PRO A 71 0.26 -6.09 15.06
C PRO A 71 -0.93 -5.46 15.77
N GLY A 72 -2.04 -5.32 15.06
CA GLY A 72 -3.25 -4.68 15.56
C GLY A 72 -3.31 -3.17 15.36
N SER A 73 -2.24 -2.54 14.88
CA SER A 73 -2.26 -1.11 14.57
C SER A 73 -3.20 -0.80 13.42
N LEU A 74 -3.83 0.37 13.48
CA LEU A 74 -4.60 0.93 12.38
C LEU A 74 -3.88 2.17 11.85
N ALA A 75 -3.91 2.34 10.54
CA ALA A 75 -3.41 3.55 9.90
C ALA A 75 -4.38 3.97 8.80
N PHE A 76 -4.55 5.26 8.62
CA PHE A 76 -5.44 5.79 7.60
C PHE A 76 -4.67 6.68 6.64
N VAL A 77 -4.89 6.45 5.35
CA VAL A 77 -4.26 7.24 4.28
C VAL A 77 -5.35 8.01 3.54
N PRO A 78 -5.37 9.34 3.70
CA PRO A 78 -6.36 10.17 3.00
C PRO A 78 -6.13 10.16 1.48
N ARG A 79 -7.17 10.57 0.73
CA ARG A 79 -7.08 10.73 -0.72
C ARG A 79 -5.97 11.72 -1.07
N TRP A 80 -5.22 11.39 -2.11
CA TRP A 80 -4.18 12.24 -2.71
C TRP A 80 -3.01 12.58 -1.78
N ILE A 81 -2.84 11.83 -0.70
CA ILE A 81 -1.71 12.03 0.20
C ILE A 81 -0.62 11.01 -0.13
N MET A 82 0.60 11.50 -0.31
CA MET A 82 1.76 10.66 -0.57
C MET A 82 1.98 9.72 0.59
N HIS A 83 2.21 8.43 0.31
CA HIS A 83 2.44 7.45 1.34
C HIS A 83 3.39 6.35 0.86
N GLN A 84 3.97 5.66 1.81
CA GLN A 84 4.87 4.54 1.58
C GLN A 84 4.94 3.72 2.86
N THR A 85 5.07 2.41 2.73
CA THR A 85 5.20 1.52 3.89
C THR A 85 6.58 0.89 3.89
N HIS A 86 7.15 0.76 5.07
CA HIS A 86 8.49 0.22 5.28
C HIS A 86 8.42 -0.89 6.32
N ASN A 87 8.95 -2.06 5.98
CA ASN A 87 9.16 -3.13 6.94
C ASN A 87 10.50 -2.92 7.62
N THR A 88 10.47 -2.67 8.92
CA THR A 88 11.69 -2.40 9.70
C THR A 88 12.29 -3.67 10.32
N HIS A 89 11.61 -4.80 10.21
CA HIS A 89 12.11 -6.05 10.77
C HIS A 89 13.10 -6.72 9.83
N PRO A 90 14.22 -7.24 10.34
CA PRO A 90 15.25 -7.83 9.48
C PRO A 90 14.92 -9.24 8.98
N GLU A 91 13.93 -9.93 9.57
CA GLU A 91 13.69 -11.33 9.27
C GLU A 91 12.24 -11.68 8.93
N MET A 92 11.27 -10.89 9.38
CA MET A 92 9.85 -11.21 9.21
C MET A 92 9.21 -10.31 8.17
N ASP A 93 8.29 -10.89 7.41
CA ASP A 93 7.44 -10.11 6.53
C ASP A 93 6.52 -9.20 7.33
N LEU A 94 6.20 -8.05 6.79
CA LEU A 94 5.13 -7.19 7.27
C LEU A 94 3.90 -7.50 6.43
N ARG A 95 2.79 -7.86 7.08
CA ARG A 95 1.54 -8.19 6.42
C ARG A 95 0.44 -7.27 6.92
N ILE A 96 -0.23 -6.65 5.97
CA ILE A 96 -1.24 -5.62 6.25
C ILE A 96 -2.50 -5.95 5.46
N LEU A 97 -3.65 -5.92 6.16
CA LEU A 97 -4.93 -5.86 5.47
C LEU A 97 -5.20 -4.41 5.14
N ALA A 98 -5.30 -4.10 3.86
CA ALA A 98 -5.66 -2.77 3.39
C ALA A 98 -7.07 -2.82 2.81
N ILE A 99 -7.93 -1.92 3.26
CA ILE A 99 -9.27 -1.77 2.69
C ILE A 99 -9.33 -0.38 2.08
N THR A 100 -9.64 -0.34 0.79
CA THR A 100 -9.70 0.93 0.06
C THR A 100 -11.08 1.09 -0.56
N ASP A 101 -11.40 2.28 -1.01
CA ASP A 101 -12.60 2.52 -1.81
C ASP A 101 -12.29 2.60 -3.31
N PHE A 102 -11.23 1.88 -3.73
CA PHE A 102 -10.81 1.87 -5.13
C PHE A 102 -11.92 1.44 -6.08
N GLY A 103 -12.77 0.51 -5.67
CA GLY A 103 -13.92 0.09 -6.48
C GLY A 103 -14.81 1.27 -6.87
N PHE A 104 -15.09 2.14 -5.91
CA PHE A 104 -15.90 3.33 -6.15
C PHE A 104 -15.13 4.37 -6.97
N THR A 105 -13.91 4.68 -6.56
CA THR A 105 -13.13 5.74 -7.23
C THR A 105 -12.78 5.37 -8.66
N SER A 106 -12.48 4.10 -8.93
CA SER A 106 -12.19 3.66 -10.29
C SER A 106 -13.41 3.71 -11.19
N ALA A 107 -14.61 3.46 -10.64
CA ALA A 107 -15.84 3.58 -11.39
C ALA A 107 -16.16 5.03 -11.78
N VAL A 108 -15.79 5.98 -10.91
CA VAL A 108 -16.02 7.40 -11.14
C VAL A 108 -14.93 8.05 -11.99
N LEU A 109 -13.67 7.73 -11.71
CA LEU A 109 -12.51 8.42 -12.30
C LEU A 109 -11.82 7.62 -13.40
N GLY A 110 -12.19 6.37 -13.56
CA GLY A 110 -11.52 5.49 -14.49
C GLY A 110 -10.15 5.02 -13.98
N ASN A 111 -9.30 4.58 -14.89
CA ASN A 111 -8.00 4.02 -14.53
C ASN A 111 -6.97 5.12 -14.33
N TYR A 112 -6.90 5.66 -13.13
CA TYR A 112 -5.98 6.74 -12.78
C TYR A 112 -4.73 6.25 -12.05
N ASP A 113 -4.75 5.04 -11.51
CA ASP A 113 -3.75 4.58 -10.55
C ASP A 113 -2.32 4.63 -11.10
N LYS A 114 -2.14 4.25 -12.35
CA LYS A 114 -0.83 4.26 -12.98
C LYS A 114 -0.20 5.65 -13.06
N ARG A 115 -1.01 6.69 -13.02
CA ARG A 115 -0.53 8.06 -13.15
C ARG A 115 -0.02 8.65 -11.86
N THR A 116 -0.27 7.98 -10.75
CA THR A 116 0.00 8.52 -9.43
C THR A 116 1.12 7.80 -8.69
N ARG A 117 1.64 6.72 -9.27
CA ARG A 117 2.71 5.98 -8.63
C ARG A 117 4.04 6.67 -8.83
N MET A 118 4.93 6.49 -7.86
CA MET A 118 6.26 7.07 -7.90
C MET A 118 7.25 6.01 -8.33
N ALA A 119 8.01 6.28 -9.36
CA ALA A 119 9.12 5.44 -9.77
C ALA A 119 10.41 5.99 -9.21
N LEU A 120 11.37 5.14 -8.94
CA LEU A 120 12.69 5.57 -8.46
C LEU A 120 12.59 6.51 -7.26
N GLY A 121 11.64 6.24 -6.39
CA GLY A 121 11.33 7.18 -5.34
C GLY A 121 10.70 8.44 -5.88
N GLY A 122 10.44 8.49 -7.14
CA GLY A 122 9.73 9.53 -7.84
C GLY A 122 8.59 8.92 -8.58
N VAL A 123 8.16 9.56 -9.62
CA VAL A 123 6.91 9.24 -10.18
C VAL A 123 6.84 8.02 -10.96
N ASP A 124 5.87 7.38 -10.71
CA ASP A 124 5.23 6.42 -11.37
C ASP A 124 5.77 5.55 -12.25
N ALA A 125 5.96 4.46 -11.80
CA ALA A 125 6.36 3.35 -12.55
C ALA A 125 5.23 2.68 -13.29
N GLY A 126 4.14 3.13 -13.22
CA GLY A 126 3.04 2.56 -13.98
C GLY A 126 2.39 1.32 -13.42
#